data_cb0bc552fd026f8140a01ddc956a0eec
#
_entry.id   cb0bc552fd026f8140a01ddc956a0eec
#
_cell.length_a   1.000
_cell.length_b   1.000
_cell.length_c   1.000
_cell.angle_alpha   90.00
_cell.angle_beta   90.00
_cell.angle_gamma   90.00
#
_symmetry.space_group_name_H-M   'P 1'
#
loop_
_entity.id
_entity.type
_entity.pdbx_description
1 polymer ?
#
loop_
_entity_poly.entity_id
_entity_poly.type
_entity_poly.pdbx_seq_one_letter_code
_entity_poly.pdbx_strand_id
1 'polypeptide(L)'
;YEGIVGLPIIDRDIPNEVYFSTIGMTMLIVFISGVYPAFKATTIEPLEVLGGNSEIRVGSELLRYMTSWMPTLLGLSLRSSLRKPIRLWMTFLAIGISLMLAGSIQMMSVGLTDTIVDGLKDGQTWDAQVYVQPDSEGSVIDWAVENGASYEVIIEAPTGALTDSSDLQRNFILVGLGGFNDGESMRETNLIEGLNPIQGLSLVQVLMDEGSLKMSGWSVGEKRTISISGNNVEVEIVGSVRGEFARTMFFFQTDLAEIMGINATAVYLDLPEGIEVNEELGEISSGVQERKTMIRGIEVLLEQQTQAFTAIMGLGVLFTLAVMFNTMIMNIAERDFELATLRVLGASTKSLTVMLLFESILIGIIGGLFGVLFAFGGAVALAASFSTWQFYFPVVLIPSVAYQLMAIVLVIAVAMVPIGIWRLRNMDLVEKVKDLS
;
A
#
# COMPACT_ATOMS: atom_id res chain seq x y z
N TYR A 1 10.59 -11.55 -24.36
CA TYR A 1 9.67 -10.95 -23.38
C TYR A 1 8.25 -10.77 -23.92
N GLU A 2 8.08 -10.57 -25.21
CA GLU A 2 6.76 -10.35 -25.85
C GLU A 2 5.86 -11.60 -25.88
N GLY A 3 6.44 -12.78 -25.74
CA GLY A 3 5.71 -14.05 -25.87
C GLY A 3 5.13 -14.62 -24.58
N ILE A 4 5.50 -14.11 -23.39
CA ILE A 4 5.15 -14.75 -22.13
C ILE A 4 4.04 -14.01 -21.35
N VAL A 5 3.82 -12.72 -21.57
CA VAL A 5 2.90 -11.94 -20.71
C VAL A 5 1.75 -11.27 -21.49
N GLY A 6 1.76 -11.29 -22.82
CA GLY A 6 0.68 -10.65 -23.62
C GLY A 6 0.47 -9.16 -23.32
N LEU A 7 1.44 -8.51 -22.66
CA LEU A 7 1.38 -7.08 -22.42
C LEU A 7 1.65 -6.34 -23.74
N PRO A 8 0.84 -5.34 -24.09
CA PRO A 8 1.10 -4.52 -25.24
C PRO A 8 2.50 -3.91 -25.12
N ILE A 9 3.23 -3.86 -26.22
CA ILE A 9 4.52 -3.18 -26.33
C ILE A 9 4.33 -1.79 -25.72
N ILE A 10 5.03 -1.52 -24.61
CA ILE A 10 5.05 -0.18 -24.05
C ILE A 10 5.76 0.68 -25.09
N ASP A 11 4.99 1.48 -25.80
CA ASP A 11 5.53 2.47 -26.71
C ASP A 11 6.47 3.35 -25.89
N ARG A 12 7.76 3.34 -26.23
CA ARG A 12 8.78 4.10 -25.48
C ARG A 12 8.63 5.61 -25.67
N ASP A 13 7.83 6.01 -26.61
CA ASP A 13 7.55 7.41 -26.88
C ASP A 13 6.49 7.91 -25.88
N ILE A 14 6.93 8.65 -24.89
CA ILE A 14 6.02 9.34 -23.98
C ILE A 14 5.21 10.34 -24.82
N PRO A 15 3.87 10.27 -24.80
CA PRO A 15 3.04 11.19 -25.54
C PRO A 15 3.41 12.65 -25.24
N ASN A 16 3.50 13.49 -26.26
CA ASN A 16 3.84 14.90 -26.10
C ASN A 16 2.90 15.63 -25.09
N GLU A 17 1.66 15.17 -25.00
CA GLU A 17 0.67 15.69 -24.03
C GLU A 17 1.13 15.52 -22.57
N VAL A 18 1.79 14.42 -22.26
CA VAL A 18 2.34 14.15 -20.90
C VAL A 18 3.49 15.11 -20.59
N TYR A 19 4.37 15.37 -21.57
CA TYR A 19 5.45 16.35 -21.40
C TYR A 19 4.89 17.77 -21.18
N PHE A 20 3.97 18.23 -22.03
CA PHE A 20 3.41 19.57 -21.91
C PHE A 20 2.57 19.74 -20.65
N SER A 21 1.79 18.74 -20.26
CA SER A 21 1.01 18.77 -19.01
C SER A 21 1.91 18.80 -17.78
N THR A 22 2.96 17.99 -17.75
CA THR A 22 3.90 17.94 -16.62
C THR A 22 4.69 19.26 -16.48
N ILE A 23 5.22 19.77 -17.59
CA ILE A 23 5.94 21.05 -17.60
C ILE A 23 4.98 22.19 -17.21
N GLY A 24 3.79 22.24 -17.80
CA GLY A 24 2.79 23.26 -17.52
C GLY A 24 2.36 23.25 -16.05
N MET A 25 2.10 22.06 -15.49
CA MET A 25 1.72 21.92 -14.09
C MET A 25 2.87 22.30 -13.14
N THR A 26 4.10 21.93 -13.47
CA THR A 26 5.29 22.32 -12.71
C THR A 26 5.48 23.86 -12.72
N MET A 27 5.41 24.49 -13.89
CA MET A 27 5.49 25.94 -14.01
C MET A 27 4.37 26.65 -13.24
N LEU A 28 3.16 26.12 -13.29
CA LEU A 28 2.01 26.67 -12.57
C LEU A 28 2.23 26.60 -11.04
N ILE A 29 2.71 25.49 -10.52
CA ILE A 29 3.02 25.31 -9.09
C ILE A 29 4.14 26.30 -8.68
N VAL A 30 5.21 26.40 -9.44
CA VAL A 30 6.30 27.35 -9.17
C VAL A 30 5.82 28.80 -9.20
N PHE A 31 4.98 29.15 -10.18
CA PHE A 31 4.39 30.48 -10.30
C PHE A 31 3.51 30.81 -9.09
N ILE A 32 2.57 29.94 -8.72
CA ILE A 32 1.69 30.14 -7.57
C ILE A 32 2.51 30.25 -6.28
N SER A 33 3.52 29.40 -6.09
CA SER A 33 4.37 29.43 -4.89
C SER A 33 5.20 30.71 -4.77
N GLY A 34 5.57 31.33 -5.89
CA GLY A 34 6.32 32.60 -5.94
C GLY A 34 5.46 33.84 -5.84
N VAL A 35 4.27 33.85 -6.42
CA VAL A 35 3.36 35.02 -6.47
C VAL A 35 2.91 35.44 -5.08
N TYR A 36 2.54 34.53 -4.21
CA TYR A 36 2.06 34.85 -2.88
C TYR A 36 3.10 35.58 -2.01
N PRO A 37 4.36 35.11 -1.86
CA PRO A 37 5.39 35.84 -1.15
C PRO A 37 5.73 37.19 -1.81
N ALA A 38 5.77 37.23 -3.14
CA ALA A 38 6.06 38.47 -3.88
C ALA A 38 4.97 39.52 -3.62
N PHE A 39 3.70 39.12 -3.69
CA PHE A 39 2.59 40.03 -3.41
C PHE A 39 2.60 40.49 -1.95
N LYS A 40 2.92 39.60 -1.01
CA LYS A 40 3.03 39.96 0.40
C LYS A 40 4.19 40.93 0.66
N ALA A 41 5.31 40.78 -0.05
CA ALA A 41 6.46 41.69 0.06
C ALA A 41 6.10 43.15 -0.41
N THR A 42 5.22 43.28 -1.39
CA THR A 42 4.80 44.64 -1.86
C THR A 42 3.83 45.35 -0.91
N THR A 43 3.19 44.60 0.01
CA THR A 43 2.22 45.15 0.96
C THR A 43 2.83 45.51 2.33
N ILE A 44 4.09 45.21 2.56
CA ILE A 44 4.79 45.51 3.81
C ILE A 44 5.27 46.96 3.78
N GLU A 45 4.85 47.77 4.74
CA GLU A 45 5.32 49.14 4.88
C GLU A 45 6.82 49.17 5.25
N PRO A 46 7.68 49.94 4.55
CA PRO A 46 9.10 50.03 4.82
C PRO A 46 9.45 50.49 6.25
N LEU A 47 8.58 51.28 6.88
CA LEU A 47 8.72 51.75 8.27
C LEU A 47 8.53 50.62 9.29
N GLU A 48 7.69 49.62 9.01
CA GLU A 48 7.42 48.51 9.89
C GLU A 48 8.65 47.54 9.94
N VAL A 49 9.38 47.44 8.84
CA VAL A 49 10.63 46.69 8.75
C VAL A 49 11.78 47.36 9.50
N LEU A 50 11.84 48.69 9.46
CA LEU A 50 12.87 49.50 10.16
C LEU A 50 12.58 49.66 11.66
N GLY A 51 11.33 49.52 12.07
CA GLY A 51 10.89 49.74 13.46
C GLY A 51 11.21 48.62 14.43
N GLY A 52 11.70 47.48 13.96
CA GLY A 52 12.19 46.36 14.84
C GLY A 52 11.16 45.79 15.83
N ASN A 53 9.87 46.09 15.65
CA ASN A 53 8.82 45.57 16.57
C ASN A 53 8.56 44.07 16.34
N SER A 54 9.49 43.29 16.81
CA SER A 54 9.17 41.92 17.15
C SER A 54 8.31 41.93 18.41
N GLU A 55 6.97 42.11 18.26
CA GLU A 55 6.07 41.75 19.34
C GLU A 55 6.40 40.35 19.81
N ILE A 56 7.02 40.26 20.99
CA ILE A 56 7.24 39.00 21.68
C ILE A 56 5.85 38.49 22.08
N ARG A 57 5.22 37.73 21.19
CA ARG A 57 3.98 37.03 21.53
C ARG A 57 4.30 36.05 22.64
N VAL A 58 3.93 36.41 23.84
CA VAL A 58 4.02 35.56 25.02
C VAL A 58 3.19 34.29 24.70
N GLY A 59 3.84 33.15 24.67
CA GLY A 59 3.16 31.86 24.38
C GLY A 59 1.98 31.64 25.34
N SER A 60 0.94 30.95 24.86
CA SER A 60 -0.27 30.68 25.64
C SER A 60 0.06 30.03 26.99
N GLU A 61 -0.68 30.38 28.03
CA GLU A 61 -0.51 29.82 29.39
C GLU A 61 -0.61 28.29 29.39
N LEU A 62 -1.41 27.73 28.50
CA LEU A 62 -1.60 26.31 28.29
C LEU A 62 -0.29 25.60 27.85
N LEU A 63 0.47 26.22 26.94
CA LEU A 63 1.79 25.71 26.54
C LEU A 63 2.82 25.78 27.67
N ARG A 64 2.74 26.81 28.52
CA ARG A 64 3.57 26.91 29.73
C ARG A 64 3.28 25.78 30.70
N TYR A 65 2.01 25.47 30.92
CA TYR A 65 1.57 24.41 31.81
C TYR A 65 2.01 23.02 31.29
N MET A 66 1.74 22.73 30.00
CA MET A 66 2.11 21.47 29.36
C MET A 66 3.62 21.19 29.32
N THR A 67 4.44 22.22 29.28
CA THR A 67 5.91 22.10 29.24
C THR A 67 6.59 22.33 30.60
N SER A 68 5.82 22.52 31.70
CA SER A 68 6.37 22.84 33.02
C SER A 68 7.18 21.71 33.64
N TRP A 69 6.89 20.45 33.28
CA TRP A 69 7.59 19.26 33.78
C TRP A 69 8.87 18.94 33.00
N MET A 70 9.11 19.60 31.86
CA MET A 70 10.28 19.37 31.01
C MET A 70 11.49 20.20 31.46
N PRO A 71 12.72 19.72 31.23
CA PRO A 71 13.92 20.54 31.40
C PRO A 71 13.81 21.87 30.67
N THR A 72 14.29 22.96 31.26
CA THR A 72 14.09 24.34 30.80
C THR A 72 14.47 24.53 29.30
N LEU A 73 15.59 23.94 28.86
CA LEU A 73 16.04 24.05 27.47
C LEU A 73 15.12 23.31 26.48
N LEU A 74 14.61 22.13 26.83
CA LEU A 74 13.68 21.36 26.00
C LEU A 74 12.32 22.06 25.94
N GLY A 75 11.84 22.54 27.07
CA GLY A 75 10.61 23.33 27.13
C GLY A 75 10.68 24.63 26.33
N LEU A 76 11.84 25.30 26.31
CA LEU A 76 12.07 26.49 25.50
C LEU A 76 12.03 26.14 23.99
N SER A 77 12.70 25.07 23.58
CA SER A 77 12.69 24.60 22.19
C SER A 77 11.27 24.32 21.68
N LEU A 78 10.48 23.57 22.44
CA LEU A 78 9.12 23.25 22.07
C LEU A 78 8.23 24.50 21.96
N ARG A 79 8.35 25.43 22.93
CA ARG A 79 7.58 26.69 22.90
C ARG A 79 7.97 27.57 21.71
N SER A 80 9.25 27.65 21.38
CA SER A 80 9.70 28.48 20.25
C SER A 80 9.25 27.88 18.90
N SER A 81 9.27 26.57 18.73
CA SER A 81 8.77 25.88 17.54
C SER A 81 7.26 26.07 17.38
N LEU A 82 6.50 26.02 18.46
CA LEU A 82 5.04 26.23 18.45
C LEU A 82 4.59 27.68 18.26
N ARG A 83 5.50 28.68 18.34
CA ARG A 83 5.17 30.09 18.05
C ARG A 83 4.75 30.34 16.60
N LYS A 84 5.17 29.47 15.66
CA LYS A 84 4.82 29.56 14.24
C LYS A 84 4.05 28.31 13.78
N PRO A 85 2.79 28.13 14.22
CA PRO A 85 2.05 26.89 14.01
C PRO A 85 1.83 26.58 12.52
N ILE A 86 1.55 27.60 11.69
CA ILE A 86 1.34 27.41 10.25
C ILE A 86 2.58 26.77 9.59
N ARG A 87 3.78 27.21 9.97
CA ARG A 87 5.02 26.64 9.44
C ARG A 87 5.21 25.18 9.87
N LEU A 88 4.95 24.86 11.15
CA LEU A 88 5.02 23.49 11.63
C LEU A 88 4.07 22.58 10.85
N TRP A 89 2.83 23.02 10.66
CA TRP A 89 1.87 22.27 9.85
C TRP A 89 2.34 22.05 8.42
N MET A 90 2.87 23.10 7.77
CA MET A 90 3.45 22.96 6.43
C MET A 90 4.63 22.02 6.39
N THR A 91 5.47 21.99 7.44
CA THR A 91 6.56 21.01 7.55
C THR A 91 6.05 19.59 7.67
N PHE A 92 5.05 19.34 8.53
CA PHE A 92 4.45 18.02 8.67
C PHE A 92 3.78 17.54 7.37
N LEU A 93 3.07 18.43 6.70
CA LEU A 93 2.50 18.15 5.39
C LEU A 93 3.58 17.84 4.36
N ALA A 94 4.67 18.61 4.31
CA ALA A 94 5.76 18.40 3.36
C ALA A 94 6.46 17.04 3.60
N ILE A 95 6.72 16.67 4.86
CA ILE A 95 7.25 15.35 5.21
C ILE A 95 6.24 14.25 4.84
N GLY A 96 4.96 14.47 5.16
CA GLY A 96 3.90 13.53 4.83
C GLY A 96 3.78 13.27 3.32
N ILE A 97 3.75 14.32 2.51
CA ILE A 97 3.68 14.20 1.04
C ILE A 97 4.96 13.56 0.46
N SER A 98 6.13 13.88 1.00
CA SER A 98 7.38 13.27 0.53
C SER A 98 7.44 11.76 0.81
N LEU A 99 6.90 11.30 1.94
CA LEU A 99 6.79 9.90 2.30
C LEU A 99 5.63 9.18 1.61
N MET A 100 4.61 9.92 1.18
CA MET A 100 3.44 9.35 0.53
C MET A 100 3.83 8.46 -0.64
N LEU A 101 4.69 8.95 -1.54
CA LEU A 101 5.11 8.19 -2.72
C LEU A 101 5.79 6.88 -2.34
N ALA A 102 6.81 6.95 -1.49
CA ALA A 102 7.56 5.77 -1.05
C ALA A 102 6.68 4.77 -0.29
N GLY A 103 5.91 5.27 0.67
CA GLY A 103 5.08 4.43 1.53
C GLY A 103 3.89 3.83 0.81
N SER A 104 3.26 4.55 -0.12
CA SER A 104 2.13 4.04 -0.89
C SER A 104 2.52 2.84 -1.75
N ILE A 105 3.65 2.97 -2.45
CA ILE A 105 4.17 1.89 -3.30
C ILE A 105 4.57 0.69 -2.44
N GLN A 106 5.23 0.93 -1.30
CA GLN A 106 5.63 -0.13 -0.40
C GLN A 106 4.42 -0.86 0.21
N MET A 107 3.39 -0.12 0.67
CA MET A 107 2.15 -0.73 1.18
C MET A 107 1.45 -1.56 0.11
N MET A 108 1.39 -1.08 -1.12
CA MET A 108 0.79 -1.81 -2.23
C MET A 108 1.60 -3.08 -2.57
N SER A 109 2.93 -2.98 -2.63
CA SER A 109 3.81 -4.12 -2.95
C SER A 109 3.75 -5.21 -1.88
N VAL A 110 3.87 -4.84 -0.60
CA VAL A 110 3.80 -5.80 0.50
C VAL A 110 2.39 -6.40 0.59
N GLY A 111 1.35 -5.56 0.44
CA GLY A 111 -0.04 -6.04 0.44
C GLY A 111 -0.33 -7.05 -0.66
N LEU A 112 0.25 -6.88 -1.85
CA LEU A 112 0.14 -7.87 -2.93
C LEU A 112 0.85 -9.19 -2.55
N THR A 113 2.06 -9.10 -2.03
CA THR A 113 2.83 -10.29 -1.65
C THR A 113 2.11 -11.06 -0.55
N ASP A 114 1.72 -10.41 0.54
CA ASP A 114 1.01 -11.02 1.67
C ASP A 114 -0.35 -11.62 1.21
N THR A 115 -1.06 -10.93 0.31
CA THR A 115 -2.39 -11.41 -0.12
C THR A 115 -2.30 -12.58 -1.09
N ILE A 116 -1.38 -12.54 -2.06
CA ILE A 116 -1.33 -13.53 -3.14
C ILE A 116 -0.42 -14.70 -2.76
N VAL A 117 0.82 -14.40 -2.35
CA VAL A 117 1.82 -15.46 -2.10
C VAL A 117 1.52 -16.22 -0.82
N ASP A 118 1.20 -15.50 0.25
CA ASP A 118 0.89 -16.14 1.54
C ASP A 118 -0.46 -16.86 1.46
N GLY A 119 -1.47 -16.29 0.76
CA GLY A 119 -2.72 -16.97 0.50
C GLY A 119 -2.57 -18.29 -0.26
N LEU A 120 -1.62 -18.37 -1.20
CA LEU A 120 -1.30 -19.61 -1.92
C LEU A 120 -0.45 -20.59 -1.11
N LYS A 121 0.31 -20.13 -0.13
CA LYS A 121 1.14 -20.99 0.73
C LYS A 121 0.36 -21.55 1.91
N ASP A 122 -0.39 -20.72 2.58
CA ASP A 122 -1.00 -21.02 3.88
C ASP A 122 -2.41 -21.62 3.77
N GLY A 123 -3.17 -21.22 2.74
CA GLY A 123 -4.57 -21.64 2.54
C GLY A 123 -4.75 -22.83 1.59
N GLN A 124 -3.68 -23.50 1.16
CA GLN A 124 -3.80 -24.55 0.13
C GLN A 124 -2.93 -25.75 0.47
N THR A 125 -3.55 -26.93 0.54
CA THR A 125 -2.86 -28.18 0.85
C THR A 125 -2.52 -29.01 -0.38
N TRP A 126 -3.09 -28.71 -1.57
CA TRP A 126 -2.78 -29.42 -2.80
C TRP A 126 -1.37 -29.13 -3.32
N ASP A 127 -0.73 -30.09 -3.95
CA ASP A 127 0.58 -29.94 -4.61
C ASP A 127 0.46 -29.73 -6.12
N ALA A 128 -0.51 -30.37 -6.75
CA ALA A 128 -0.77 -30.26 -8.19
C ALA A 128 -2.25 -30.07 -8.50
N GLN A 129 -2.55 -29.22 -9.47
CA GLN A 129 -3.86 -29.08 -10.09
C GLN A 129 -3.79 -29.68 -11.48
N VAL A 130 -4.60 -30.71 -11.69
CA VAL A 130 -4.65 -31.49 -12.94
C VAL A 130 -5.92 -31.13 -13.69
N TYR A 131 -5.78 -30.46 -14.82
CA TYR A 131 -6.92 -30.12 -15.68
C TYR A 131 -7.36 -31.33 -16.49
N VAL A 132 -8.64 -31.59 -16.52
CA VAL A 132 -9.26 -32.69 -17.26
C VAL A 132 -10.30 -32.17 -18.24
N GLN A 133 -10.58 -32.97 -19.26
CA GLN A 133 -11.81 -32.72 -20.05
C GLN A 133 -13.02 -33.02 -19.18
N PRO A 134 -14.16 -32.35 -19.39
CA PRO A 134 -15.38 -32.62 -18.66
C PRO A 134 -15.68 -34.13 -18.64
N ASP A 135 -16.01 -34.66 -17.45
CA ASP A 135 -16.33 -36.05 -17.22
C ASP A 135 -15.20 -37.08 -17.54
N SER A 136 -13.94 -36.62 -17.57
CA SER A 136 -12.77 -37.49 -17.79
C SER A 136 -11.86 -37.57 -16.56
N GLU A 137 -12.33 -37.16 -15.40
CA GLU A 137 -11.59 -37.17 -14.12
C GLU A 137 -11.21 -38.56 -13.64
N GLY A 138 -11.92 -39.62 -14.10
CA GLY A 138 -11.71 -40.99 -13.64
C GLY A 138 -10.27 -41.47 -13.75
N SER A 139 -9.60 -41.21 -14.88
CA SER A 139 -8.21 -41.62 -15.11
C SER A 139 -7.24 -40.96 -14.12
N VAL A 140 -7.47 -39.69 -13.77
CA VAL A 140 -6.65 -38.97 -12.79
C VAL A 140 -6.92 -39.47 -11.35
N ILE A 141 -8.18 -39.80 -11.04
CA ILE A 141 -8.56 -40.38 -9.77
C ILE A 141 -7.93 -41.78 -9.59
N ASP A 142 -7.98 -42.61 -10.64
CA ASP A 142 -7.36 -43.96 -10.61
C ASP A 142 -5.83 -43.84 -10.38
N TRP A 143 -5.18 -42.90 -11.08
CA TRP A 143 -3.77 -42.59 -10.88
C TRP A 143 -3.48 -42.16 -9.44
N ALA A 144 -4.31 -41.26 -8.88
CA ALA A 144 -4.15 -40.75 -7.50
C ALA A 144 -4.25 -41.91 -6.49
N VAL A 145 -5.24 -42.78 -6.65
CA VAL A 145 -5.43 -43.96 -5.77
C VAL A 145 -4.27 -44.92 -5.87
N GLU A 146 -3.76 -45.20 -7.07
CA GLU A 146 -2.62 -46.12 -7.30
C GLU A 146 -1.31 -45.59 -6.67
N ASN A 147 -1.12 -44.25 -6.67
CA ASN A 147 0.04 -43.58 -6.11
C ASN A 147 -0.13 -43.17 -4.65
N GLY A 148 -1.28 -43.44 -4.03
CA GLY A 148 -1.57 -43.09 -2.64
C GLY A 148 -1.71 -41.59 -2.39
N ALA A 149 -2.04 -40.80 -3.43
CA ALA A 149 -2.29 -39.38 -3.33
C ALA A 149 -3.73 -39.11 -2.88
N SER A 150 -3.92 -38.11 -2.05
CA SER A 150 -5.24 -37.59 -1.76
C SER A 150 -5.72 -36.72 -2.93
N TYR A 151 -7.01 -36.71 -3.19
CA TYR A 151 -7.56 -35.92 -4.30
C TYR A 151 -8.87 -35.22 -3.93
N GLU A 152 -9.13 -34.10 -4.60
CA GLU A 152 -10.39 -33.37 -4.56
C GLU A 152 -10.82 -33.02 -5.97
N VAL A 153 -12.04 -33.40 -6.33
CA VAL A 153 -12.61 -33.07 -7.65
C VAL A 153 -13.19 -31.66 -7.57
N ILE A 154 -12.80 -30.82 -8.52
CA ILE A 154 -13.22 -29.44 -8.60
C ILE A 154 -13.77 -29.06 -9.97
N ILE A 155 -14.54 -28.01 -9.99
CA ILE A 155 -14.91 -27.31 -11.23
C ILE A 155 -14.25 -25.95 -11.22
N GLU A 156 -13.42 -25.68 -12.21
CA GLU A 156 -12.88 -24.34 -12.47
C GLU A 156 -13.22 -23.96 -13.91
N ALA A 157 -14.08 -22.96 -14.05
CA ALA A 157 -14.58 -22.53 -15.35
C ALA A 157 -14.41 -21.02 -15.55
N PRO A 158 -13.77 -20.56 -16.64
CA PRO A 158 -13.56 -19.13 -16.89
C PRO A 158 -14.81 -18.40 -17.44
N THR A 159 -15.98 -19.01 -17.40
CA THR A 159 -17.14 -18.63 -18.24
C THR A 159 -18.37 -18.16 -17.47
N GLY A 160 -18.24 -17.74 -16.21
CA GLY A 160 -19.34 -17.01 -15.55
C GLY A 160 -19.40 -15.58 -16.09
N ALA A 161 -20.43 -15.23 -16.86
CA ALA A 161 -20.64 -13.86 -17.30
C ALA A 161 -21.73 -13.20 -16.45
N LEU A 162 -21.43 -12.02 -15.90
CA LEU A 162 -22.48 -11.13 -15.41
C LEU A 162 -23.14 -10.45 -16.61
N THR A 163 -24.41 -10.66 -16.79
CA THR A 163 -25.27 -9.77 -17.53
C THR A 163 -25.70 -8.65 -16.62
N ASP A 164 -24.90 -7.61 -16.51
CA ASP A 164 -25.39 -6.37 -15.96
C ASP A 164 -26.15 -5.60 -17.06
N SER A 165 -27.14 -4.80 -16.67
CA SER A 165 -27.92 -3.92 -17.55
C SER A 165 -27.11 -2.87 -18.31
N SER A 166 -25.82 -2.80 -18.10
CA SER A 166 -24.83 -1.98 -18.79
C SER A 166 -23.97 -2.86 -19.70
N ASP A 167 -24.32 -3.24 -20.85
CA ASP A 167 -23.59 -3.87 -21.98
C ASP A 167 -22.13 -4.38 -21.80
N LEU A 168 -21.58 -4.34 -20.58
CA LEU A 168 -20.26 -4.83 -20.20
C LEU A 168 -20.40 -6.24 -19.65
N GLN A 169 -20.09 -7.23 -20.49
CA GLN A 169 -19.90 -8.61 -20.03
C GLN A 169 -18.71 -8.65 -19.06
N ARG A 170 -19.00 -8.87 -17.79
CA ARG A 170 -18.00 -9.05 -16.76
C ARG A 170 -17.88 -10.54 -16.48
N ASN A 171 -16.72 -11.11 -16.84
CA ASN A 171 -16.47 -12.54 -16.65
C ASN A 171 -15.91 -12.81 -15.26
N PHE A 172 -16.37 -13.89 -14.64
CA PHE A 172 -15.84 -14.45 -13.41
C PHE A 172 -15.24 -15.82 -13.67
N ILE A 173 -14.25 -16.18 -12.90
CA ILE A 173 -13.84 -17.56 -12.72
C ILE A 173 -14.81 -18.19 -11.71
N LEU A 174 -15.48 -19.21 -12.10
CA LEU A 174 -16.34 -20.00 -11.23
C LEU A 174 -15.51 -21.16 -10.67
N VAL A 175 -15.50 -21.31 -9.37
CA VAL A 175 -14.77 -22.37 -8.67
C VAL A 175 -15.73 -23.16 -7.82
N GLY A 176 -15.91 -24.43 -8.11
CA GLY A 176 -16.68 -25.38 -7.31
C GLY A 176 -15.76 -26.20 -6.41
N LEU A 177 -15.91 -26.07 -5.09
CA LEU A 177 -15.11 -26.75 -4.06
C LEU A 177 -15.97 -27.80 -3.31
N GLY A 178 -15.31 -28.81 -2.73
CA GLY A 178 -15.96 -29.85 -1.95
C GLY A 178 -16.53 -29.34 -0.62
N GLY A 179 -15.96 -28.28 -0.06
CA GLY A 179 -16.43 -27.67 1.19
C GLY A 179 -15.82 -26.30 1.46
N PHE A 180 -16.24 -25.64 2.53
CA PHE A 180 -15.82 -24.29 2.92
C PHE A 180 -15.38 -24.19 4.38
N ASN A 181 -15.45 -25.26 5.15
CA ASN A 181 -14.92 -25.31 6.51
C ASN A 181 -13.49 -25.87 6.50
N ASP A 182 -12.74 -25.62 7.59
CA ASP A 182 -11.35 -26.06 7.74
C ASP A 182 -11.22 -27.56 7.46
N GLY A 183 -10.38 -27.91 6.50
CA GLY A 183 -10.08 -29.28 6.13
C GLY A 183 -11.14 -30.00 5.26
N GLU A 184 -12.22 -29.35 4.85
CA GLU A 184 -13.21 -29.92 3.92
C GLU A 184 -12.76 -29.83 2.45
N SER A 185 -11.91 -28.86 2.11
CA SER A 185 -11.34 -28.68 0.77
C SER A 185 -9.82 -28.50 0.86
N MET A 186 -9.12 -28.92 -0.19
CA MET A 186 -7.68 -28.67 -0.34
C MET A 186 -7.38 -27.21 -0.65
N ARG A 187 -8.39 -26.41 -1.00
CA ARG A 187 -8.31 -24.98 -1.17
C ARG A 187 -9.16 -24.28 -0.13
N GLU A 188 -8.53 -23.74 0.90
CA GLU A 188 -9.21 -22.94 1.90
C GLU A 188 -9.55 -21.55 1.35
N THR A 189 -10.70 -21.04 1.69
CA THR A 189 -11.16 -19.70 1.35
C THR A 189 -10.97 -18.76 2.54
N ASN A 190 -10.24 -17.67 2.35
CA ASN A 190 -10.01 -16.67 3.40
C ASN A 190 -11.22 -15.74 3.53
N LEU A 191 -12.20 -16.14 4.33
CA LEU A 191 -13.44 -15.38 4.58
C LEU A 191 -13.14 -14.10 5.37
N ILE A 192 -13.52 -12.94 4.84
CA ILE A 192 -13.34 -11.63 5.48
C ILE A 192 -14.66 -11.00 5.95
N GLU A 193 -15.78 -11.38 5.36
CA GLU A 193 -17.09 -10.88 5.71
C GLU A 193 -18.16 -11.93 5.37
N GLY A 194 -19.19 -12.03 6.19
CA GLY A 194 -20.32 -12.93 5.97
C GLY A 194 -20.16 -14.31 6.59
N LEU A 195 -20.73 -15.32 5.96
CA LEU A 195 -20.77 -16.72 6.41
C LEU A 195 -20.35 -17.66 5.28
N ASN A 196 -19.92 -18.86 5.63
CA ASN A 196 -19.72 -19.92 4.64
C ASN A 196 -21.08 -20.36 4.04
N PRO A 197 -21.11 -20.71 2.74
CA PRO A 197 -22.32 -21.17 2.08
C PRO A 197 -22.80 -22.50 2.66
N ILE A 198 -24.09 -22.79 2.49
CA ILE A 198 -24.74 -24.03 2.89
C ILE A 198 -25.15 -24.78 1.62
N GLN A 199 -24.75 -26.05 1.51
CA GLN A 199 -25.01 -26.90 0.37
C GLN A 199 -26.48 -27.31 0.26
N GLY A 200 -26.95 -27.47 -0.96
CA GLY A 200 -28.27 -28.13 -1.23
C GLY A 200 -29.48 -27.27 -0.90
N LEU A 201 -29.33 -25.95 -0.85
CA LEU A 201 -30.46 -25.04 -0.73
C LEU A 201 -31.14 -24.80 -2.09
N SER A 202 -32.43 -24.48 -2.07
CA SER A 202 -33.20 -24.11 -3.28
C SER A 202 -32.63 -22.84 -3.97
N LEU A 203 -31.97 -21.96 -3.22
CA LEU A 203 -31.25 -20.81 -3.71
C LEU A 203 -29.79 -21.07 -3.45
N VAL A 204 -28.99 -21.11 -4.51
CA VAL A 204 -27.55 -21.40 -4.42
C VAL A 204 -26.82 -20.27 -3.72
N GLN A 205 -26.09 -20.62 -2.68
CA GLN A 205 -25.27 -19.70 -1.92
C GLN A 205 -23.83 -19.70 -2.42
N VAL A 206 -23.23 -18.50 -2.53
CA VAL A 206 -21.87 -18.32 -3.09
C VAL A 206 -21.03 -17.38 -2.23
N LEU A 207 -19.70 -17.61 -2.27
CA LEU A 207 -18.74 -16.62 -1.84
C LEU A 207 -18.22 -15.85 -3.04
N MET A 208 -17.91 -14.59 -2.83
CA MET A 208 -17.39 -13.72 -3.89
C MET A 208 -16.10 -13.05 -3.45
N ASP A 209 -15.15 -12.90 -4.35
CA ASP A 209 -13.91 -12.19 -4.00
C ASP A 209 -14.17 -10.70 -3.70
N GLU A 210 -13.39 -10.13 -2.78
CA GLU A 210 -13.53 -8.73 -2.31
C GLU A 210 -13.53 -7.72 -3.47
N GLY A 211 -12.69 -7.96 -4.47
CA GLY A 211 -12.60 -7.07 -5.62
C GLY A 211 -13.84 -7.12 -6.51
N SER A 212 -14.42 -8.29 -6.71
CA SER A 212 -15.67 -8.45 -7.46
C SER A 212 -16.82 -7.72 -6.79
N LEU A 213 -16.95 -7.82 -5.47
CA LEU A 213 -17.98 -7.10 -4.72
C LEU A 213 -17.82 -5.59 -4.83
N LYS A 214 -16.60 -5.07 -4.61
CA LYS A 214 -16.32 -3.62 -4.68
C LYS A 214 -16.52 -3.05 -6.08
N MET A 215 -16.14 -3.78 -7.12
CA MET A 215 -16.21 -3.29 -8.49
C MET A 215 -17.59 -3.47 -9.13
N SER A 216 -18.38 -4.45 -8.68
CA SER A 216 -19.78 -4.60 -9.10
C SER A 216 -20.72 -3.68 -8.33
N GLY A 217 -20.29 -3.18 -7.15
CA GLY A 217 -21.15 -2.44 -6.22
C GLY A 217 -22.16 -3.34 -5.51
N TRP A 218 -21.87 -4.65 -5.43
CA TRP A 218 -22.69 -5.62 -4.74
C TRP A 218 -22.27 -5.76 -3.28
N SER A 219 -23.19 -6.28 -2.46
CA SER A 219 -22.96 -6.47 -1.03
C SER A 219 -23.30 -7.89 -0.58
N VAL A 220 -22.69 -8.32 0.51
CA VAL A 220 -23.03 -9.58 1.16
C VAL A 220 -24.50 -9.56 1.59
N GLY A 221 -25.20 -10.65 1.39
CA GLY A 221 -26.65 -10.79 1.64
C GLY A 221 -27.53 -10.44 0.43
N GLU A 222 -26.97 -9.96 -0.68
CA GLU A 222 -27.76 -9.67 -1.89
C GLU A 222 -27.97 -10.91 -2.75
N LYS A 223 -29.14 -10.94 -3.39
CA LYS A 223 -29.49 -11.93 -4.43
C LYS A 223 -29.22 -11.33 -5.79
N ARG A 224 -28.54 -12.08 -6.62
CA ARG A 224 -28.16 -11.64 -7.97
C ARG A 224 -28.38 -12.74 -8.98
N THR A 225 -28.70 -12.34 -10.20
CA THR A 225 -28.81 -13.27 -11.32
C THR A 225 -27.53 -13.19 -12.13
N ILE A 226 -26.89 -14.34 -12.33
CA ILE A 226 -25.69 -14.49 -13.12
C ILE A 226 -25.95 -15.44 -14.29
N SER A 227 -25.23 -15.27 -15.39
CA SER A 227 -25.32 -16.19 -16.52
C SER A 227 -24.17 -17.20 -16.45
N ILE A 228 -24.52 -18.48 -16.33
CA ILE A 228 -23.56 -19.59 -16.32
C ILE A 228 -23.92 -20.48 -17.53
N SER A 229 -22.96 -20.67 -18.44
CA SER A 229 -23.17 -21.49 -19.65
C SER A 229 -24.42 -21.13 -20.46
N GLY A 230 -24.83 -19.84 -20.45
CA GLY A 230 -26.02 -19.34 -21.14
C GLY A 230 -27.31 -19.44 -20.35
N ASN A 231 -27.30 -20.04 -19.18
CA ASN A 231 -28.43 -20.13 -18.26
C ASN A 231 -28.37 -19.03 -17.21
N ASN A 232 -29.51 -18.40 -16.93
CA ASN A 232 -29.61 -17.43 -15.85
C ASN A 232 -29.88 -18.15 -14.54
N VAL A 233 -28.98 -18.00 -13.58
CA VAL A 233 -29.05 -18.61 -12.25
C VAL A 233 -29.13 -17.51 -11.20
N GLU A 234 -30.11 -17.60 -10.31
CA GLU A 234 -30.21 -16.72 -9.14
C GLU A 234 -29.32 -17.29 -8.03
N VAL A 235 -28.41 -16.46 -7.50
CA VAL A 235 -27.49 -16.80 -6.41
C VAL A 235 -27.62 -15.79 -5.27
N GLU A 236 -27.35 -16.25 -4.06
CA GLU A 236 -27.24 -15.40 -2.87
C GLU A 236 -25.78 -15.28 -2.47
N ILE A 237 -25.26 -14.06 -2.39
CA ILE A 237 -23.88 -13.78 -1.96
C ILE A 237 -23.86 -13.80 -0.43
N VAL A 238 -23.36 -14.87 0.17
CA VAL A 238 -23.37 -15.04 1.64
C VAL A 238 -22.09 -14.59 2.32
N GLY A 239 -21.01 -14.44 1.57
CA GLY A 239 -19.75 -13.95 2.14
C GLY A 239 -18.78 -13.45 1.08
N SER A 240 -17.73 -12.79 1.59
CA SER A 240 -16.63 -12.23 0.81
C SER A 240 -15.31 -12.86 1.22
N VAL A 241 -14.46 -13.19 0.23
CA VAL A 241 -13.15 -13.80 0.43
C VAL A 241 -12.03 -12.90 -0.08
N ARG A 242 -10.84 -13.06 0.48
CA ARG A 242 -9.60 -12.36 0.10
C ARG A 242 -8.56 -13.37 -0.39
N GLY A 243 -7.60 -12.89 -1.15
CA GLY A 243 -6.50 -13.71 -1.64
C GLY A 243 -6.61 -14.04 -3.13
N GLU A 244 -7.71 -13.68 -3.77
CA GLU A 244 -7.92 -13.98 -5.18
C GLU A 244 -7.32 -12.88 -6.07
N PHE A 245 -6.50 -13.31 -7.01
CA PHE A 245 -5.91 -12.41 -8.01
C PHE A 245 -6.90 -12.07 -9.12
N ALA A 246 -7.63 -13.10 -9.58
CA ALA A 246 -8.68 -12.96 -10.59
C ALA A 246 -10.06 -12.82 -9.93
N ARG A 247 -11.01 -12.32 -10.71
CA ARG A 247 -12.42 -12.24 -10.28
C ARG A 247 -12.98 -13.63 -10.12
N THR A 248 -13.22 -14.06 -8.89
CA THR A 248 -13.60 -15.44 -8.56
C THR A 248 -14.91 -15.48 -7.77
N MET A 249 -15.75 -16.45 -8.09
CA MET A 249 -16.96 -16.78 -7.37
C MET A 249 -16.91 -18.27 -7.00
N PHE A 250 -17.10 -18.56 -5.72
CA PHE A 250 -16.99 -19.90 -5.18
C PHE A 250 -18.37 -20.49 -4.91
N PHE A 251 -18.53 -21.72 -5.35
CA PHE A 251 -19.73 -22.55 -5.22
C PHE A 251 -19.37 -23.85 -4.52
N PHE A 252 -20.36 -24.55 -3.98
CA PHE A 252 -20.20 -25.99 -3.79
C PHE A 252 -20.05 -26.67 -5.16
N GLN A 253 -19.10 -27.60 -5.26
CA GLN A 253 -18.83 -28.33 -6.51
C GLN A 253 -20.11 -29.01 -7.04
N THR A 254 -20.90 -29.62 -6.17
CA THR A 254 -22.16 -30.28 -6.54
C THR A 254 -23.21 -29.33 -7.11
N ASP A 255 -23.35 -28.13 -6.51
CA ASP A 255 -24.32 -27.14 -7.00
C ASP A 255 -23.89 -26.59 -8.36
N LEU A 256 -22.59 -26.34 -8.53
CA LEU A 256 -22.03 -25.87 -9.82
C LEU A 256 -22.10 -26.97 -10.88
N ALA A 257 -21.86 -28.23 -10.52
CA ALA A 257 -22.00 -29.39 -11.38
C ALA A 257 -23.41 -29.53 -11.95
N GLU A 258 -24.42 -29.38 -11.09
CA GLU A 258 -25.84 -29.42 -11.51
C GLU A 258 -26.17 -28.27 -12.47
N ILE A 259 -25.68 -27.05 -12.19
CA ILE A 259 -25.92 -25.87 -13.04
C ILE A 259 -25.24 -26.03 -14.42
N MET A 260 -24.01 -26.52 -14.44
CA MET A 260 -23.21 -26.60 -15.68
C MET A 260 -23.45 -27.90 -16.45
N GLY A 261 -23.97 -28.93 -15.81
CA GLY A 261 -24.14 -30.25 -16.39
C GLY A 261 -22.82 -31.00 -16.61
N ILE A 262 -21.79 -30.70 -15.80
CA ILE A 262 -20.44 -31.34 -15.85
C ILE A 262 -20.01 -31.66 -14.43
N ASN A 263 -19.28 -32.77 -14.22
CA ASN A 263 -18.86 -33.20 -12.88
C ASN A 263 -17.53 -32.57 -12.46
N ALA A 264 -16.59 -32.42 -13.38
CA ALA A 264 -15.27 -31.92 -13.10
C ALA A 264 -14.65 -31.20 -14.29
N THR A 265 -13.75 -30.27 -14.02
CA THR A 265 -12.81 -29.69 -15.01
C THR A 265 -11.37 -29.78 -14.53
N ALA A 266 -11.16 -30.02 -13.24
CA ALA A 266 -9.84 -30.26 -12.68
C ALA A 266 -9.93 -31.11 -11.41
N VAL A 267 -8.77 -31.64 -11.02
CA VAL A 267 -8.59 -32.42 -9.78
C VAL A 267 -7.41 -31.82 -9.03
N TYR A 268 -7.59 -31.49 -7.78
CA TYR A 268 -6.48 -31.19 -6.87
C TYR A 268 -5.89 -32.48 -6.35
N LEU A 269 -4.56 -32.55 -6.29
CA LEU A 269 -3.80 -33.68 -5.76
C LEU A 269 -2.88 -33.21 -4.64
N ASP A 270 -2.92 -33.90 -3.50
CA ASP A 270 -1.93 -33.80 -2.44
C ASP A 270 -1.05 -35.06 -2.53
N LEU A 271 0.24 -34.85 -2.86
CA LEU A 271 1.15 -35.92 -3.21
C LEU A 271 1.94 -36.39 -1.98
N PRO A 272 2.02 -37.71 -1.72
CA PRO A 272 2.85 -38.22 -0.65
C PRO A 272 4.34 -37.97 -0.92
N GLU A 273 5.15 -37.94 0.14
CA GLU A 273 6.59 -37.71 0.03
C GLU A 273 7.27 -38.68 -0.95
N GLY A 274 7.97 -38.11 -1.92
CA GLY A 274 8.72 -38.87 -2.94
C GLY A 274 7.95 -39.17 -4.22
N ILE A 275 6.67 -38.81 -4.30
CA ILE A 275 5.90 -38.84 -5.53
C ILE A 275 5.92 -37.42 -6.17
N GLU A 276 6.33 -37.38 -7.43
CA GLU A 276 6.35 -36.12 -8.22
C GLU A 276 5.40 -36.25 -9.41
N VAL A 277 4.98 -35.11 -9.94
CA VAL A 277 4.24 -35.06 -11.21
C VAL A 277 5.09 -35.71 -12.31
N ASN A 278 4.58 -36.74 -12.94
CA ASN A 278 5.27 -37.51 -13.95
C ASN A 278 4.65 -37.32 -15.36
N GLU A 279 5.32 -37.85 -16.38
CA GLU A 279 4.85 -37.78 -17.76
C GLU A 279 3.51 -38.50 -17.95
N GLU A 280 3.25 -39.56 -17.21
CA GLU A 280 2.00 -40.33 -17.26
C GLU A 280 0.81 -39.47 -16.85
N LEU A 281 0.94 -38.65 -15.77
CA LEU A 281 -0.11 -37.71 -15.38
C LEU A 281 -0.34 -36.65 -16.44
N GLY A 282 0.70 -36.22 -17.15
CA GLY A 282 0.60 -35.33 -18.30
C GLY A 282 -0.14 -35.92 -19.50
N GLU A 283 0.01 -37.25 -19.77
CA GLU A 283 -0.66 -37.94 -20.88
C GLU A 283 -2.16 -38.14 -20.64
N ILE A 284 -2.57 -38.40 -19.38
CA ILE A 284 -3.99 -38.64 -19.02
C ILE A 284 -4.76 -37.36 -18.72
N SER A 285 -4.11 -36.19 -18.80
CA SER A 285 -4.69 -34.89 -18.48
C SER A 285 -4.62 -33.91 -19.63
N SER A 286 -5.37 -32.82 -19.53
CA SER A 286 -5.27 -31.69 -20.47
C SER A 286 -4.14 -30.72 -20.10
N GLY A 287 -3.59 -30.83 -18.89
CA GLY A 287 -2.47 -30.06 -18.36
C GLY A 287 -2.34 -30.22 -16.87
N VAL A 288 -1.13 -30.02 -16.38
CA VAL A 288 -0.81 -30.11 -14.94
C VAL A 288 -0.15 -28.81 -14.50
N GLN A 289 -0.60 -28.26 -13.42
CA GLN A 289 -0.03 -27.08 -12.80
C GLN A 289 0.40 -27.39 -11.36
N GLU A 290 1.69 -27.39 -11.12
CA GLU A 290 2.24 -27.55 -9.78
C GLU A 290 2.14 -26.23 -9.00
N ARG A 291 1.65 -26.30 -7.74
CA ARG A 291 1.56 -25.15 -6.85
C ARG A 291 2.92 -24.48 -6.62
N LYS A 292 3.98 -25.26 -6.43
CA LYS A 292 5.35 -24.75 -6.25
C LYS A 292 5.82 -23.93 -7.45
N THR A 293 5.53 -24.41 -8.66
CA THR A 293 5.91 -23.73 -9.90
C THR A 293 5.10 -22.46 -10.11
N MET A 294 3.80 -22.47 -9.78
CA MET A 294 2.94 -21.31 -9.81
C MET A 294 3.41 -20.23 -8.82
N ILE A 295 3.66 -20.59 -7.57
CA ILE A 295 4.15 -19.66 -6.55
C ILE A 295 5.49 -19.04 -6.98
N ARG A 296 6.43 -19.86 -7.46
CA ARG A 296 7.73 -19.36 -7.96
C ARG A 296 7.56 -18.38 -9.12
N GLY A 297 6.65 -18.66 -10.06
CA GLY A 297 6.36 -17.77 -11.18
C GLY A 297 5.85 -16.41 -10.69
N ILE A 298 4.94 -16.40 -9.73
CA ILE A 298 4.40 -15.19 -9.11
C ILE A 298 5.50 -14.44 -8.34
N GLU A 299 6.30 -15.14 -7.53
CA GLU A 299 7.41 -14.54 -6.79
C GLU A 299 8.40 -13.83 -7.72
N VAL A 300 8.77 -14.46 -8.84
CA VAL A 300 9.67 -13.85 -9.85
C VAL A 300 9.06 -12.58 -10.46
N LEU A 301 7.77 -12.59 -10.77
CA LEU A 301 7.07 -11.41 -11.30
C LEU A 301 7.04 -10.28 -10.27
N LEU A 302 6.73 -10.59 -9.01
CA LEU A 302 6.71 -9.63 -7.91
C LEU A 302 8.11 -9.09 -7.61
N GLU A 303 9.16 -9.92 -7.69
CA GLU A 303 10.55 -9.49 -7.49
C GLU A 303 11.00 -8.49 -8.56
N GLN A 304 10.64 -8.71 -9.83
CA GLN A 304 10.93 -7.76 -10.92
C GLN A 304 10.23 -6.40 -10.68
N GLN A 305 8.98 -6.41 -10.23
CA GLN A 305 8.27 -5.17 -9.88
C GLN A 305 8.91 -4.49 -8.65
N THR A 306 9.34 -5.27 -7.66
CA THR A 306 9.95 -4.76 -6.44
C THR A 306 11.24 -3.97 -6.73
N GLN A 307 12.02 -4.35 -7.73
CA GLN A 307 13.21 -3.59 -8.14
C GLN A 307 12.84 -2.17 -8.63
N ALA A 308 11.82 -2.06 -9.49
CA ALA A 308 11.34 -0.76 -9.96
C ALA A 308 10.75 0.07 -8.80
N PHE A 309 9.97 -0.55 -7.93
CA PHE A 309 9.38 0.11 -6.76
C PHE A 309 10.44 0.56 -5.76
N THR A 310 11.51 -0.20 -5.57
CA THR A 310 12.65 0.19 -4.71
C THR A 310 13.33 1.46 -5.21
N ALA A 311 13.49 1.63 -6.52
CA ALA A 311 14.04 2.84 -7.08
C ALA A 311 13.14 4.06 -6.80
N ILE A 312 11.82 3.93 -6.98
CA ILE A 312 10.87 5.01 -6.69
C ILE A 312 10.80 5.30 -5.18
N MET A 313 10.85 4.27 -4.35
CA MET A 313 10.91 4.42 -2.90
C MET A 313 12.18 5.19 -2.48
N GLY A 314 13.32 4.89 -3.11
CA GLY A 314 14.58 5.63 -2.91
C GLY A 314 14.44 7.12 -3.21
N LEU A 315 13.74 7.50 -4.28
CA LEU A 315 13.42 8.90 -4.58
C LEU A 315 12.56 9.54 -3.48
N GLY A 316 11.54 8.86 -2.97
CA GLY A 316 10.72 9.36 -1.87
C GLY A 316 11.53 9.60 -0.59
N VAL A 317 12.47 8.72 -0.27
CA VAL A 317 13.40 8.90 0.85
C VAL A 317 14.33 10.11 0.62
N LEU A 318 14.85 10.30 -0.59
CA LEU A 318 15.65 11.46 -0.95
C LEU A 318 14.85 12.77 -0.83
N PHE A 319 13.60 12.80 -1.24
CA PHE A 319 12.73 13.96 -1.03
C PHE A 319 12.49 14.23 0.45
N THR A 320 12.26 13.20 1.25
CA THR A 320 12.11 13.34 2.71
C THR A 320 13.37 13.94 3.33
N LEU A 321 14.53 13.45 2.92
CA LEU A 321 15.83 13.97 3.37
C LEU A 321 15.98 15.45 2.98
N ALA A 322 15.67 15.83 1.76
CA ALA A 322 15.74 17.22 1.30
C ALA A 322 14.78 18.15 2.08
N VAL A 323 13.55 17.70 2.34
CA VAL A 323 12.56 18.45 3.13
C VAL A 323 13.04 18.63 4.57
N MET A 324 13.52 17.56 5.21
CA MET A 324 14.04 17.61 6.58
C MET A 324 15.28 18.51 6.69
N PHE A 325 16.18 18.42 5.71
CA PHE A 325 17.35 19.27 5.62
C PHE A 325 16.98 20.75 5.53
N ASN A 326 16.11 21.09 4.59
CA ASN A 326 15.62 22.46 4.42
C ASN A 326 14.91 22.98 5.68
N THR A 327 14.08 22.15 6.29
CA THR A 327 13.37 22.49 7.55
C THR A 327 14.36 22.79 8.68
N MET A 328 15.40 21.96 8.83
CA MET A 328 16.39 22.16 9.87
C MET A 328 17.20 23.43 9.66
N ILE A 329 17.66 23.68 8.42
CA ILE A 329 18.40 24.92 8.10
C ILE A 329 17.54 26.16 8.37
N MET A 330 16.27 26.14 7.96
CA MET A 330 15.35 27.22 8.17
C MET A 330 15.09 27.45 9.68
N ASN A 331 14.89 26.39 10.46
CA ASN A 331 14.71 26.46 11.91
C ASN A 331 15.91 27.13 12.59
N ILE A 332 17.13 26.74 12.23
CA ILE A 332 18.32 27.33 12.82
C ILE A 332 18.46 28.80 12.40
N ALA A 333 18.27 29.10 11.10
CA ALA A 333 18.39 30.47 10.60
C ALA A 333 17.41 31.46 11.25
N GLU A 334 16.18 31.03 11.53
CA GLU A 334 15.21 31.90 12.19
C GLU A 334 15.47 32.09 13.69
N ARG A 335 16.25 31.20 14.29
CA ARG A 335 16.57 31.23 15.73
C ARG A 335 18.04 31.56 15.98
N ASP A 336 18.76 31.99 14.94
CA ASP A 336 20.19 32.33 15.04
C ASP A 336 20.46 33.25 16.24
N PHE A 337 19.61 34.26 16.42
CA PHE A 337 19.74 35.21 17.52
C PHE A 337 19.47 34.57 18.91
N GLU A 338 18.41 33.77 19.07
CA GLU A 338 18.12 33.06 20.32
C GLU A 338 19.26 32.09 20.67
N LEU A 339 19.79 31.36 19.68
CA LEU A 339 20.89 30.42 19.86
C LEU A 339 22.21 31.12 20.19
N ALA A 340 22.49 32.24 19.55
CA ALA A 340 23.67 33.09 19.85
C ALA A 340 23.59 33.63 21.27
N THR A 341 22.44 34.15 21.70
CA THR A 341 22.22 34.65 23.05
C THR A 341 22.42 33.53 24.10
N LEU A 342 21.87 32.35 23.88
CA LEU A 342 22.07 31.21 24.78
C LEU A 342 23.57 30.82 24.90
N ARG A 343 24.34 30.91 23.82
CA ARG A 343 25.78 30.67 23.84
C ARG A 343 26.54 31.72 24.63
N VAL A 344 26.20 33.00 24.47
CA VAL A 344 26.81 34.10 25.23
C VAL A 344 26.50 33.97 26.73
N LEU A 345 25.29 33.50 27.06
CA LEU A 345 24.88 33.20 28.44
C LEU A 345 25.54 31.93 29.04
N GLY A 346 26.41 31.24 28.27
CA GLY A 346 27.19 30.10 28.76
C GLY A 346 26.57 28.73 28.42
N ALA A 347 25.57 28.64 27.58
CA ALA A 347 25.03 27.33 27.15
C ALA A 347 26.10 26.54 26.40
N SER A 348 26.37 25.31 26.85
CA SER A 348 27.36 24.44 26.24
C SER A 348 26.86 23.95 24.88
N THR A 349 27.80 23.67 23.95
CA THR A 349 27.45 23.09 22.64
C THR A 349 26.69 21.78 22.79
N LYS A 350 27.01 20.98 23.83
CA LYS A 350 26.29 19.73 24.12
C LYS A 350 24.81 19.98 24.46
N SER A 351 24.50 20.99 25.24
CA SER A 351 23.13 21.36 25.60
C SER A 351 22.31 21.80 24.40
N LEU A 352 22.92 22.60 23.50
CA LEU A 352 22.28 23.02 22.26
C LEU A 352 22.10 21.85 21.28
N THR A 353 23.05 20.90 21.24
CA THR A 353 22.94 19.67 20.45
C THR A 353 21.74 18.84 20.90
N VAL A 354 21.59 18.62 22.22
CA VAL A 354 20.45 17.87 22.79
C VAL A 354 19.14 18.58 22.47
N MET A 355 19.11 19.89 22.53
CA MET A 355 17.95 20.70 22.17
C MET A 355 17.53 20.52 20.70
N LEU A 356 18.50 20.60 19.77
CA LEU A 356 18.25 20.39 18.33
C LEU A 356 17.84 18.94 18.03
N LEU A 357 18.49 17.98 18.68
CA LEU A 357 18.15 16.55 18.54
C LEU A 357 16.70 16.30 18.97
N PHE A 358 16.31 16.81 20.12
CA PHE A 358 14.94 16.66 20.62
C PHE A 358 13.92 17.26 19.66
N GLU A 359 14.18 18.46 19.14
CA GLU A 359 13.31 19.13 18.18
C GLU A 359 13.20 18.33 16.88
N SER A 360 14.33 17.85 16.33
CA SER A 360 14.36 17.05 15.12
C SER A 360 13.61 15.72 15.29
N ILE A 361 13.76 15.04 16.42
CA ILE A 361 13.03 13.81 16.74
C ILE A 361 11.53 14.08 16.84
N LEU A 362 11.14 15.16 17.50
CA LEU A 362 9.72 15.51 17.65
C LEU A 362 9.06 15.82 16.29
N ILE A 363 9.76 16.58 15.43
CA ILE A 363 9.33 16.84 14.06
C ILE A 363 9.28 15.54 13.28
N GLY A 364 10.26 14.65 13.47
CA GLY A 364 10.31 13.33 12.83
C GLY A 364 9.16 12.44 13.24
N ILE A 365 8.81 12.37 14.52
CA ILE A 365 7.68 11.56 15.02
C ILE A 365 6.36 12.06 14.43
N ILE A 366 6.07 13.35 14.55
CA ILE A 366 4.82 13.91 14.06
C ILE A 366 4.76 13.86 12.54
N GLY A 367 5.83 14.27 11.85
CA GLY A 367 5.93 14.19 10.39
C GLY A 367 5.83 12.76 9.87
N GLY A 368 6.42 11.80 10.59
CA GLY A 368 6.32 10.38 10.27
C GLY A 368 4.90 9.82 10.42
N LEU A 369 4.15 10.25 11.46
CA LEU A 369 2.72 9.90 11.58
C LEU A 369 1.90 10.43 10.41
N PHE A 370 2.12 11.68 9.99
CA PHE A 370 1.53 12.21 8.76
C PHE A 370 1.99 11.43 7.53
N GLY A 371 3.25 11.02 7.49
CA GLY A 371 3.81 10.18 6.43
C GLY A 371 3.08 8.84 6.30
N VAL A 372 2.84 8.15 7.39
CA VAL A 372 2.08 6.88 7.40
C VAL A 372 0.63 7.11 6.95
N LEU A 373 -0.02 8.17 7.43
CA LEU A 373 -1.39 8.50 7.05
C LEU A 373 -1.50 8.80 5.54
N PHE A 374 -0.60 9.61 5.00
CA PHE A 374 -0.58 9.93 3.57
C PHE A 374 -0.13 8.74 2.71
N ALA A 375 0.79 7.90 3.21
CA ALA A 375 1.18 6.67 2.55
C ALA A 375 -0.01 5.72 2.39
N PHE A 376 -0.81 5.55 3.43
CA PHE A 376 -2.04 4.75 3.36
C PHE A 376 -3.06 5.35 2.40
N GLY A 377 -3.36 6.65 2.50
CA GLY A 377 -4.25 7.33 1.58
C GLY A 377 -3.78 7.26 0.12
N GLY A 378 -2.49 7.42 -0.10
CA GLY A 378 -1.86 7.27 -1.41
C GLY A 378 -1.91 5.82 -1.94
N ALA A 379 -1.72 4.82 -1.07
CA ALA A 379 -1.86 3.42 -1.45
C ALA A 379 -3.30 3.10 -1.89
N VAL A 380 -4.30 3.61 -1.17
CA VAL A 380 -5.72 3.48 -1.57
C VAL A 380 -5.98 4.14 -2.92
N ALA A 381 -5.45 5.35 -3.14
CA ALA A 381 -5.61 6.05 -4.41
C ALA A 381 -4.91 5.33 -5.58
N LEU A 382 -3.69 4.83 -5.36
CA LEU A 382 -2.95 4.04 -6.35
C LEU A 382 -3.69 2.73 -6.66
N ALA A 383 -4.08 1.98 -5.65
CA ALA A 383 -4.81 0.74 -5.82
C ALA A 383 -6.12 0.96 -6.59
N ALA A 384 -6.88 2.00 -6.27
CA ALA A 384 -8.09 2.35 -7.01
C ALA A 384 -7.80 2.71 -8.49
N SER A 385 -6.64 3.34 -8.76
CA SER A 385 -6.24 3.72 -10.13
C SER A 385 -5.76 2.53 -10.96
N PHE A 386 -5.12 1.55 -10.33
CA PHE A 386 -4.61 0.34 -10.99
C PHE A 386 -5.60 -0.81 -11.00
N SER A 387 -6.61 -0.80 -10.12
CA SER A 387 -7.63 -1.84 -10.09
C SER A 387 -8.47 -1.79 -11.37
N THR A 388 -8.56 -2.94 -12.01
CA THR A 388 -9.40 -3.19 -13.20
C THR A 388 -10.31 -4.36 -12.89
N TRP A 389 -11.28 -4.63 -13.78
CA TRP A 389 -12.10 -5.82 -13.61
C TRP A 389 -11.27 -7.12 -13.54
N GLN A 390 -10.14 -7.19 -14.22
CA GLN A 390 -9.26 -8.36 -14.24
C GLN A 390 -8.38 -8.46 -13.00
N PHE A 391 -7.97 -7.32 -12.42
CA PHE A 391 -7.03 -7.28 -11.31
C PHE A 391 -7.52 -6.32 -10.24
N TYR A 392 -7.57 -6.78 -9.01
CA TYR A 392 -7.88 -5.96 -7.85
C TYR A 392 -6.69 -5.91 -6.91
N PHE A 393 -6.40 -4.72 -6.42
CA PHE A 393 -5.32 -4.49 -5.48
C PHE A 393 -5.91 -4.21 -4.10
N PRO A 394 -5.93 -5.21 -3.21
CA PRO A 394 -6.37 -4.98 -1.83
C PRO A 394 -5.38 -4.07 -1.12
N VAL A 395 -5.88 -3.09 -0.39
CA VAL A 395 -5.05 -2.22 0.43
C VAL A 395 -5.39 -2.43 1.89
N VAL A 396 -4.39 -2.87 2.63
CA VAL A 396 -4.47 -3.06 4.07
C VAL A 396 -3.40 -2.19 4.72
N LEU A 397 -3.71 -1.61 5.88
CA LEU A 397 -2.67 -0.94 6.66
C LEU A 397 -1.74 -1.99 7.26
N ILE A 398 -0.52 -2.06 6.73
CA ILE A 398 0.48 -3.04 7.12
C ILE A 398 1.37 -2.43 8.21
N PRO A 399 1.32 -2.93 9.45
CA PRO A 399 2.08 -2.36 10.57
C PRO A 399 3.59 -2.34 10.32
N SER A 400 4.15 -3.37 9.67
CA SER A 400 5.58 -3.44 9.35
C SER A 400 6.05 -2.27 8.48
N VAL A 401 5.26 -1.90 7.47
CA VAL A 401 5.56 -0.76 6.59
C VAL A 401 5.46 0.56 7.37
N ALA A 402 4.44 0.70 8.22
CA ALA A 402 4.29 1.89 9.05
C ALA A 402 5.50 2.08 10.00
N TYR A 403 6.00 1.01 10.62
CA TYR A 403 7.21 1.05 11.45
C TYR A 403 8.47 1.37 10.64
N GLN A 404 8.61 0.82 9.43
CA GLN A 404 9.74 1.12 8.54
C GLN A 404 9.76 2.60 8.13
N LEU A 405 8.63 3.16 7.72
CA LEU A 405 8.51 4.57 7.38
C LEU A 405 8.85 5.47 8.57
N MET A 406 8.35 5.15 9.75
CA MET A 406 8.67 5.87 10.98
C MET A 406 10.16 5.80 11.29
N ALA A 407 10.78 4.62 11.17
CA ALA A 407 12.21 4.44 11.40
C ALA A 407 13.06 5.25 10.41
N ILE A 408 12.70 5.26 9.12
CA ILE A 408 13.39 6.05 8.09
C ILE A 408 13.39 7.54 8.46
N VAL A 409 12.24 8.10 8.82
CA VAL A 409 12.15 9.52 9.20
C VAL A 409 12.96 9.83 10.44
N LEU A 410 12.92 8.97 11.45
CA LEU A 410 13.70 9.16 12.68
C LEU A 410 15.21 9.07 12.42
N VAL A 411 15.64 8.14 11.58
CA VAL A 411 17.04 8.05 11.16
C VAL A 411 17.47 9.32 10.43
N ILE A 412 16.66 9.82 9.50
CA ILE A 412 16.93 11.08 8.79
C ILE A 412 16.96 12.24 9.80
N ALA A 413 16.01 12.32 10.72
CA ALA A 413 15.96 13.38 11.73
C ALA A 413 17.25 13.44 12.58
N VAL A 414 17.73 12.28 13.00
CA VAL A 414 19.00 12.17 13.76
C VAL A 414 20.21 12.48 12.88
N ALA A 415 20.22 12.00 11.64
CA ALA A 415 21.33 12.23 10.69
C ALA A 415 21.48 13.71 10.30
N MET A 416 20.42 14.52 10.43
CA MET A 416 20.49 15.96 10.16
C MET A 416 21.15 16.76 11.29
N VAL A 417 21.16 16.25 12.53
CA VAL A 417 21.67 16.97 13.72
C VAL A 417 23.13 17.41 13.58
N PRO A 418 24.08 16.60 13.06
CA PRO A 418 25.47 17.03 12.84
C PRO A 418 25.59 18.29 11.96
N ILE A 419 24.71 18.41 10.96
CA ILE A 419 24.68 19.59 10.06
C ILE A 419 24.28 20.84 10.84
N GLY A 420 23.26 20.71 11.69
CA GLY A 420 22.85 21.79 12.59
C GLY A 420 23.94 22.19 13.55
N ILE A 421 24.69 21.25 14.10
CA ILE A 421 25.82 21.52 14.99
C ILE A 421 26.96 22.23 14.25
N TRP A 422 27.25 21.80 13.03
CA TRP A 422 28.28 22.44 12.22
C TRP A 422 27.92 23.91 11.95
N ARG A 423 26.69 24.21 11.61
CA ARG A 423 26.21 25.59 11.41
C ARG A 423 26.30 26.41 12.71
N LEU A 424 25.89 25.85 13.85
CA LEU A 424 26.01 26.48 15.16
C LEU A 424 27.47 26.81 15.55
N ARG A 425 28.42 25.93 15.22
CA ARG A 425 29.84 26.14 15.51
C ARG A 425 30.48 27.28 14.67
N ASN A 426 30.01 27.39 13.42
CA ASN A 426 30.54 28.39 12.48
C ASN A 426 29.82 29.74 12.53
N MET A 427 28.90 29.92 13.47
CA MET A 427 28.18 31.17 13.64
C MET A 427 29.04 32.23 14.27
N ASP A 428 29.16 33.42 13.65
CA ASP A 428 29.84 34.56 14.22
C ASP A 428 28.99 35.23 15.31
N LEU A 429 29.39 34.99 16.57
CA LEU A 429 28.69 35.50 17.74
C LEU A 429 28.79 37.01 17.88
N VAL A 430 29.88 37.60 17.39
CA VAL A 430 30.15 39.04 17.56
C VAL A 430 29.26 39.86 16.62
N GLU A 431 29.15 39.43 15.38
CA GLU A 431 28.30 40.09 14.39
C GLU A 431 26.80 40.02 14.77
N LYS A 432 26.35 38.85 15.22
CA LYS A 432 24.93 38.62 15.60
C LYS A 432 24.50 39.35 16.88
N VAL A 433 25.42 39.65 17.80
CA VAL A 433 25.11 40.38 19.04
C VAL A 433 25.28 41.91 18.82
N LYS A 434 26.09 42.35 17.84
CA LYS A 434 26.31 43.75 17.51
C LYS A 434 25.07 44.41 16.85
N ASP A 435 24.23 43.64 16.22
CA ASP A 435 22.91 44.09 15.67
C ASP A 435 21.91 44.49 16.79
N LEU A 436 22.30 44.41 18.06
CA LEU A 436 21.54 44.81 19.25
C LEU A 436 21.88 46.20 19.79
N SER A 437 22.95 46.82 19.31
CA SER A 437 23.39 48.15 19.75
C SER A 437 23.10 49.19 18.66
#